data_ff463d51cf3dfc16811e48db399cf0c6
#
_entry.id   ff463d51cf3dfc16811e48db399cf0c6
#
_cell.length_a   1.000
_cell.length_b   1.000
_cell.length_c   1.000
_cell.angle_alpha   90.00
_cell.angle_beta   90.00
_cell.angle_gamma   90.00
#
_symmetry.space_group_name_H-M   'P 1'
#
loop_
_entity.id
_entity.type
_entity.pdbx_description
1 polymer ?
#
loop_
_entity_poly.entity_id
_entity_poly.type
_entity_poly.pdbx_seq_one_letter_code
_entity_poly.pdbx_strand_id
1 'polypeptide(L)'
;MNRRTFLKESTAAGIAAAGVLRGPASASLEAQRQDGRAIVVDPTPLFELSPYLYMQFMEPLGATDGSVEAAWDHGRDAWRDDVVEVTRELGPTMMRWGGIFADFYRWREGVGPRSTRPPMVNLLWGGIESNQVGTGEFVDLCRRVGAEPLICVNFESDGRKQYMNAKGSVRTADAKEAAEWVRYCNDPQSAERKGHGLAAPLGVRHWQIGNETSYDRNGFDLETAARKTVAFAKAMRAADAAIQLIAWGDSGWAPRMAEIAGAEVHYLAFHHMFDPDSPRQPVLRGETYRRDPDATWAQLMTAWQVTDTKIRSVRDNLGARKMPLALTECHFVVPGRDRGDVLASWAAGVSYARILNNHQRHGDVLKIATAADFCGTRWQNNAVIIPTPKGNNRAYLQPVARVMQLYRHHIGSHAIKLAGAPDGLDVVASRRADTLYLHVANTLRTKAVTATIQAGDHVIRGGHVFEIAADPAVELSYLNSGEVMKTVQKPFTSDHVWEFPAASVSALELEIGTA
;
A
#
# COMPACT_ATOMS: atom_id res chain seq x y z
N MET A 1 -35.23 33.84 -3.04
CA MET A 1 -35.43 33.38 -4.43
C MET A 1 -35.13 31.90 -4.52
N ASN A 2 -36.07 31.10 -4.96
CA ASN A 2 -36.14 29.65 -4.78
C ASN A 2 -35.28 28.87 -5.76
N ARG A 3 -34.54 27.89 -5.25
CA ARG A 3 -33.67 26.93 -6.00
C ARG A 3 -34.46 25.84 -6.75
N ARG A 4 -35.53 26.17 -7.48
CA ARG A 4 -36.37 25.16 -8.17
C ARG A 4 -36.75 25.49 -9.61
N THR A 5 -35.89 26.20 -10.36
CA THR A 5 -36.23 26.52 -11.78
C THR A 5 -34.99 26.48 -12.68
N PHE A 6 -34.23 25.35 -12.67
CA PHE A 6 -33.15 25.16 -13.67
C PHE A 6 -33.02 23.71 -14.11
N LEU A 7 -34.14 23.09 -14.42
CA LEU A 7 -34.17 21.78 -15.06
C LEU A 7 -35.44 21.63 -15.92
N LYS A 8 -35.51 22.35 -17.03
CA LYS A 8 -36.33 22.02 -18.17
C LYS A 8 -35.91 22.91 -19.32
N GLU A 9 -35.62 22.27 -20.43
CA GLU A 9 -35.30 22.78 -21.78
C GLU A 9 -33.83 22.56 -22.20
N SER A 10 -33.58 21.40 -22.76
CA SER A 10 -32.71 21.21 -23.92
C SER A 10 -33.07 19.84 -24.52
N THR A 11 -34.06 19.82 -25.42
CA THR A 11 -34.37 18.72 -26.31
C THR A 11 -33.73 18.95 -27.67
N ALA A 12 -33.13 17.87 -28.19
CA ALA A 12 -32.91 17.57 -29.60
C ALA A 12 -31.85 18.39 -30.37
N ALA A 13 -30.63 17.83 -30.44
CA ALA A 13 -29.81 17.96 -31.64
C ALA A 13 -29.28 16.56 -32.01
N GLY A 14 -29.48 16.18 -33.26
CA GLY A 14 -29.33 14.85 -33.79
C GLY A 14 -27.93 14.25 -33.65
N ILE A 15 -27.86 13.01 -33.21
CA ILE A 15 -26.70 12.17 -33.26
C ILE A 15 -26.66 11.46 -34.59
N ALA A 16 -25.77 11.87 -35.49
CA ALA A 16 -25.39 11.07 -36.63
C ALA A 16 -24.69 9.80 -36.11
N ALA A 17 -25.30 8.63 -36.32
CA ALA A 17 -24.74 7.34 -35.96
C ALA A 17 -23.53 7.05 -36.84
N ALA A 18 -22.33 7.25 -36.32
CA ALA A 18 -21.13 6.58 -36.83
C ALA A 18 -21.24 5.10 -36.43
N GLY A 19 -21.63 4.26 -37.36
CA GLY A 19 -21.64 2.81 -37.19
C GLY A 19 -20.22 2.30 -37.04
N VAL A 20 -19.75 2.15 -35.77
CA VAL A 20 -18.58 1.35 -35.47
C VAL A 20 -19.00 -0.11 -35.70
N LEU A 21 -18.45 -0.74 -36.73
CA LEU A 21 -18.54 -2.18 -36.95
C LEU A 21 -17.97 -2.89 -35.72
N ARG A 22 -18.86 -3.32 -34.82
CA ARG A 22 -18.52 -4.19 -33.70
C ARG A 22 -18.17 -5.56 -34.27
N GLY A 23 -16.94 -6.00 -34.10
CA GLY A 23 -16.50 -7.33 -34.50
C GLY A 23 -17.25 -8.43 -33.73
N PRO A 24 -17.28 -9.68 -34.24
CA PRO A 24 -18.04 -10.78 -33.63
C PRO A 24 -17.67 -11.08 -32.16
N ALA A 25 -16.45 -10.80 -31.75
CA ALA A 25 -15.98 -10.98 -30.34
C ALA A 25 -16.68 -10.05 -29.33
N SER A 26 -17.07 -8.83 -29.74
CA SER A 26 -17.77 -7.91 -28.84
C SER A 26 -19.24 -8.27 -28.64
N ALA A 27 -19.84 -8.93 -29.60
CA ALA A 27 -21.22 -9.41 -29.51
C ALA A 27 -21.34 -10.67 -28.62
N SER A 28 -20.33 -11.55 -28.62
CA SER A 28 -20.30 -12.72 -27.75
C SER A 28 -20.15 -12.36 -26.29
N LEU A 29 -19.30 -11.38 -25.95
CA LEU A 29 -19.12 -10.86 -24.59
C LEU A 29 -20.37 -10.14 -24.06
N GLU A 30 -21.13 -9.46 -24.90
CA GLU A 30 -22.41 -8.84 -24.49
C GLU A 30 -23.54 -9.87 -24.26
N ALA A 31 -23.59 -10.95 -25.04
CA ALA A 31 -24.52 -12.04 -24.82
C ALA A 31 -24.24 -12.81 -23.51
N GLN A 32 -22.98 -12.99 -23.17
CA GLN A 32 -22.55 -13.65 -21.93
C GLN A 32 -22.83 -12.82 -20.66
N ARG A 33 -22.98 -11.50 -20.80
CA ARG A 33 -23.39 -10.59 -19.70
C ARG A 33 -24.83 -10.83 -19.21
N GLN A 34 -25.65 -11.50 -19.97
CA GLN A 34 -27.10 -11.62 -19.66
C GLN A 34 -27.43 -12.64 -18.58
N ASP A 35 -26.46 -13.49 -18.16
CA ASP A 35 -26.75 -14.57 -17.20
C ASP A 35 -26.59 -14.16 -15.72
N GLY A 36 -25.99 -13.00 -15.43
CA GLY A 36 -25.82 -12.47 -14.07
C GLY A 36 -25.05 -13.39 -13.10
N ARG A 37 -24.61 -14.55 -13.57
CA ARG A 37 -23.93 -15.60 -12.77
C ARG A 37 -22.52 -15.89 -13.21
N ALA A 38 -21.96 -15.13 -14.15
CA ALA A 38 -20.64 -15.37 -14.69
C ALA A 38 -19.65 -14.25 -14.33
N ILE A 39 -18.44 -14.63 -13.98
CA ILE A 39 -17.27 -13.74 -14.03
C ILE A 39 -16.73 -13.82 -15.45
N VAL A 40 -16.86 -12.73 -16.20
CA VAL A 40 -16.45 -12.66 -17.61
C VAL A 40 -15.26 -11.73 -17.74
N VAL A 41 -14.13 -12.25 -18.23
CA VAL A 41 -12.92 -11.46 -18.47
C VAL A 41 -12.56 -11.46 -19.96
N ASP A 42 -12.02 -10.34 -20.42
CA ASP A 42 -11.34 -10.22 -21.71
C ASP A 42 -9.82 -10.32 -21.45
N PRO A 43 -9.14 -11.40 -21.88
CA PRO A 43 -7.72 -11.61 -21.59
C PRO A 43 -6.76 -10.61 -22.24
N THR A 44 -7.26 -9.68 -23.06
CA THR A 44 -6.45 -8.64 -23.70
C THR A 44 -5.83 -7.71 -22.64
N PRO A 45 -4.49 -7.55 -22.62
CA PRO A 45 -3.84 -6.64 -21.68
C PRO A 45 -4.29 -5.19 -21.82
N LEU A 46 -4.59 -4.53 -20.70
CA LEU A 46 -4.97 -3.11 -20.63
C LEU A 46 -3.78 -2.23 -20.32
N PHE A 47 -3.07 -2.55 -19.24
CA PHE A 47 -1.88 -1.84 -18.77
C PHE A 47 -1.04 -2.73 -17.86
N GLU A 48 0.23 -2.37 -17.71
CA GLU A 48 1.16 -3.07 -16.82
C GLU A 48 0.86 -2.71 -15.35
N LEU A 49 0.74 -3.76 -14.52
CA LEU A 49 0.67 -3.65 -13.07
C LEU A 49 2.07 -3.55 -12.48
N SER A 50 2.30 -2.51 -11.69
CA SER A 50 3.56 -2.38 -10.99
C SER A 50 3.72 -3.48 -9.92
N PRO A 51 4.92 -4.06 -9.77
CA PRO A 51 5.17 -5.00 -8.68
C PRO A 51 5.08 -4.34 -7.29
N TYR A 52 5.12 -3.01 -7.19
CA TYR A 52 5.19 -2.27 -5.94
C TYR A 52 3.82 -1.89 -5.35
N LEU A 53 2.73 -2.53 -5.80
CA LEU A 53 1.39 -2.35 -5.22
C LEU A 53 1.21 -3.01 -3.84
N TYR A 54 2.25 -3.69 -3.33
CA TYR A 54 2.26 -4.38 -2.04
C TYR A 54 3.46 -3.92 -1.20
N MET A 55 3.73 -2.61 -1.23
CA MET A 55 4.75 -1.98 -0.40
C MET A 55 4.38 -2.07 1.09
N GLN A 56 5.39 -2.10 1.95
CA GLN A 56 5.24 -1.92 3.39
C GLN A 56 5.91 -0.62 3.84
N PHE A 57 5.27 0.08 4.76
CA PHE A 57 5.74 1.35 5.30
C PHE A 57 6.26 1.16 6.71
N MET A 58 7.55 1.38 6.92
CA MET A 58 8.23 1.27 8.21
C MET A 58 8.60 2.65 8.72
N GLU A 59 8.02 3.04 9.85
CA GLU A 59 8.35 4.26 10.55
C GLU A 59 8.88 3.95 11.95
N PRO A 60 10.00 4.54 12.39
CA PRO A 60 10.35 4.60 13.79
C PRO A 60 9.34 5.43 14.57
N LEU A 61 8.59 4.81 15.50
CA LEU A 61 7.48 5.41 16.24
C LEU A 61 7.80 5.63 17.72
N GLY A 62 9.04 5.44 18.12
CA GLY A 62 9.50 5.61 19.51
C GLY A 62 8.69 4.78 20.50
N ALA A 63 8.21 5.41 21.58
CA ALA A 63 7.42 4.74 22.61
C ALA A 63 5.97 4.52 22.23
N THR A 64 5.47 5.15 21.14
CA THR A 64 4.04 5.11 20.82
C THR A 64 3.60 3.74 20.35
N ASP A 65 4.35 3.12 19.46
CA ASP A 65 4.11 1.74 19.00
C ASP A 65 5.37 0.86 19.05
N GLY A 66 6.55 1.44 19.11
CA GLY A 66 7.82 0.73 19.26
C GLY A 66 8.18 -0.15 18.07
N SER A 67 7.73 0.20 16.84
CA SER A 67 7.80 -0.67 15.66
C SER A 67 9.22 -1.18 15.38
N VAL A 68 10.19 -0.29 15.20
CA VAL A 68 11.59 -0.64 14.90
C VAL A 68 12.28 -1.25 16.12
N GLU A 69 12.12 -0.62 17.28
CA GLU A 69 12.74 -1.08 18.53
C GLU A 69 12.23 -2.47 18.95
N ALA A 70 10.95 -2.78 18.70
CA ALA A 70 10.38 -4.09 18.98
C ALA A 70 10.80 -5.16 17.97
N ALA A 71 11.09 -4.76 16.74
CA ALA A 71 11.54 -5.66 15.68
C ALA A 71 13.02 -6.05 15.80
N TRP A 72 13.80 -5.28 16.56
CA TRP A 72 15.22 -5.51 16.79
C TRP A 72 15.48 -6.30 18.07
N ASP A 73 16.36 -7.28 18.02
CA ASP A 73 16.85 -8.02 19.20
C ASP A 73 18.12 -7.36 19.73
N HIS A 74 17.97 -6.47 20.69
CA HIS A 74 19.09 -5.75 21.30
C HIS A 74 20.10 -6.67 22.01
N GLY A 75 19.68 -7.87 22.44
CA GLY A 75 20.58 -8.84 23.08
C GLY A 75 21.47 -9.59 22.10
N ARG A 76 20.97 -9.81 20.88
CA ARG A 76 21.68 -10.49 19.78
C ARG A 76 22.27 -9.51 18.78
N ASP A 77 21.92 -8.25 18.89
CA ASP A 77 22.30 -7.17 17.96
C ASP A 77 21.92 -7.50 16.50
N ALA A 78 20.69 -7.94 16.31
CA ALA A 78 20.16 -8.41 15.03
C ALA A 78 18.63 -8.22 14.92
N TRP A 79 18.11 -8.26 13.70
CA TRP A 79 16.66 -8.42 13.49
C TRP A 79 16.16 -9.68 14.20
N ARG A 80 15.00 -9.61 14.82
CA ARG A 80 14.32 -10.79 15.37
C ARG A 80 14.03 -11.78 14.25
N ASP A 81 14.37 -13.03 14.46
CA ASP A 81 14.19 -14.08 13.45
C ASP A 81 12.71 -14.24 13.07
N ASP A 82 11.80 -14.20 14.05
CA ASP A 82 10.36 -14.31 13.84
C ASP A 82 9.78 -13.14 13.03
N VAL A 83 10.33 -11.92 13.17
CA VAL A 83 9.95 -10.76 12.36
C VAL A 83 10.42 -10.94 10.92
N VAL A 84 11.66 -11.40 10.71
CA VAL A 84 12.18 -11.68 9.37
C VAL A 84 11.38 -12.79 8.68
N GLU A 85 11.04 -13.86 9.39
CA GLU A 85 10.26 -14.98 8.85
C GLU A 85 8.86 -14.54 8.44
N VAL A 86 8.11 -13.87 9.33
CA VAL A 86 6.76 -13.43 9.04
C VAL A 86 6.73 -12.37 7.94
N THR A 87 7.77 -11.51 7.86
CA THR A 87 7.88 -10.53 6.77
C THR A 87 8.18 -11.20 5.44
N ARG A 88 9.02 -12.25 5.43
CA ARG A 88 9.25 -13.04 4.22
C ARG A 88 7.99 -13.78 3.77
N GLU A 89 7.20 -14.28 4.72
CA GLU A 89 5.89 -14.89 4.45
C GLU A 89 4.93 -13.87 3.81
N LEU A 90 4.87 -12.64 4.33
CA LEU A 90 4.10 -11.54 3.73
C LEU A 90 4.54 -11.24 2.30
N GLY A 91 5.83 -11.30 2.02
CA GLY A 91 6.42 -11.09 0.69
C GLY A 91 6.30 -9.65 0.18
N PRO A 92 6.67 -8.61 0.96
CA PRO A 92 6.61 -7.23 0.48
C PRO A 92 7.49 -7.05 -0.75
N THR A 93 7.03 -6.26 -1.71
CA THR A 93 7.79 -5.99 -2.94
C THR A 93 8.69 -4.77 -2.80
N MET A 94 8.35 -3.90 -1.88
CA MET A 94 9.10 -2.70 -1.51
C MET A 94 8.89 -2.44 -0.02
N MET A 95 9.90 -1.89 0.64
CA MET A 95 9.78 -1.39 2.01
C MET A 95 10.24 0.06 2.04
N ARG A 96 9.43 0.92 2.64
CA ARG A 96 9.73 2.35 2.80
C ARG A 96 10.21 2.64 4.22
N TRP A 97 11.38 3.27 4.31
CA TRP A 97 11.91 3.88 5.51
C TRP A 97 11.59 5.38 5.49
N GLY A 98 10.73 5.84 6.39
CA GLY A 98 10.27 7.23 6.35
C GLY A 98 9.20 7.54 7.37
N GLY A 99 8.19 8.30 6.94
CA GLY A 99 7.17 8.88 7.79
C GLY A 99 7.59 10.20 8.38
N ILE A 100 6.89 10.68 9.41
CA ILE A 100 7.20 11.92 10.13
C ILE A 100 8.61 11.91 10.71
N PHE A 101 9.12 10.74 11.06
CA PHE A 101 10.49 10.51 11.46
C PHE A 101 11.51 11.13 10.48
N ALA A 102 11.26 11.05 9.16
CA ALA A 102 12.15 11.63 8.15
C ALA A 102 12.31 13.15 8.28
N ASP A 103 11.34 13.86 8.86
CA ASP A 103 11.35 15.31 8.99
C ASP A 103 12.46 15.84 9.93
N PHE A 104 13.02 14.98 10.78
CA PHE A 104 14.08 15.34 11.74
C PHE A 104 15.21 14.32 11.83
N TYR A 105 15.21 13.29 10.97
CA TYR A 105 16.26 12.29 10.95
C TYR A 105 17.53 12.78 10.25
N ARG A 106 18.66 12.59 10.92
CA ARG A 106 20.01 12.84 10.40
C ARG A 106 20.64 11.47 10.13
N TRP A 107 20.68 11.05 8.87
CA TRP A 107 21.03 9.68 8.48
C TRP A 107 22.41 9.21 8.97
N ARG A 108 23.38 10.14 9.15
CA ARG A 108 24.70 9.80 9.69
C ARG A 108 24.68 9.33 11.12
N GLU A 109 23.67 9.69 11.89
CA GLU A 109 23.48 9.19 13.25
C GLU A 109 23.08 7.70 13.29
N GLY A 110 22.54 7.17 12.18
CA GLY A 110 22.12 5.77 12.05
C GLY A 110 23.07 4.89 11.24
N VAL A 111 24.33 5.31 11.01
CA VAL A 111 25.32 4.51 10.27
C VAL A 111 26.63 4.39 11.06
N GLY A 112 27.52 3.50 10.60
CA GLY A 112 28.78 3.19 11.29
C GLY A 112 28.60 2.23 12.46
N PRO A 113 29.60 2.10 13.34
CA PRO A 113 29.54 1.19 14.48
C PRO A 113 28.38 1.54 15.41
N ARG A 114 27.49 0.61 15.69
CA ARG A 114 26.27 0.84 16.50
C ARG A 114 26.57 1.39 17.89
N SER A 115 27.65 0.96 18.51
CA SER A 115 28.08 1.44 19.83
C SER A 115 28.39 2.94 19.88
N THR A 116 28.61 3.58 18.73
CA THR A 116 28.92 5.02 18.62
C THR A 116 27.75 5.85 18.12
N ARG A 117 26.63 5.23 17.75
CA ARG A 117 25.46 5.94 17.25
C ARG A 117 24.74 6.63 18.40
N PRO A 118 24.47 7.96 18.30
CA PRO A 118 23.75 8.66 19.34
C PRO A 118 22.27 8.26 19.33
N PRO A 119 21.66 7.97 20.48
CA PRO A 119 20.20 7.81 20.53
C PRO A 119 19.53 9.15 20.24
N MET A 120 18.36 9.09 19.63
CA MET A 120 17.57 10.25 19.24
C MET A 120 16.24 10.26 20.00
N VAL A 121 15.84 11.42 20.51
CA VAL A 121 14.48 11.61 21.03
C VAL A 121 13.52 11.69 19.85
N ASN A 122 12.51 10.84 19.85
CA ASN A 122 11.41 10.97 18.90
C ASN A 122 10.48 12.11 19.35
N LEU A 123 10.57 13.24 18.68
CA LEU A 123 9.94 14.48 19.12
C LEU A 123 8.42 14.50 18.91
N LEU A 124 7.91 13.68 17.97
CA LEU A 124 6.47 13.61 17.74
C LEU A 124 5.82 12.47 18.52
N TRP A 125 6.37 11.26 18.39
CA TRP A 125 5.75 10.07 18.96
C TRP A 125 6.17 9.82 20.42
N GLY A 126 7.21 10.50 20.89
CA GLY A 126 7.79 10.31 22.21
C GLY A 126 8.71 9.08 22.29
N GLY A 127 9.49 9.01 23.38
CA GLY A 127 10.45 7.94 23.59
C GLY A 127 11.78 8.16 22.88
N ILE A 128 12.60 7.12 22.88
CA ILE A 128 13.95 7.13 22.36
C ILE A 128 14.04 6.15 21.18
N GLU A 129 14.56 6.63 20.06
CA GLU A 129 15.06 5.78 18.98
C GLU A 129 16.53 5.48 19.28
N SER A 130 16.86 4.22 19.42
CA SER A 130 18.23 3.82 19.80
C SER A 130 19.27 4.04 18.71
N ASN A 131 18.83 4.26 17.47
CA ASN A 131 19.65 4.24 16.25
C ASN A 131 20.44 2.93 16.02
N GLN A 132 20.09 1.85 16.72
CA GLN A 132 20.67 0.53 16.45
C GLN A 132 20.26 0.00 15.08
N VAL A 133 19.08 0.41 14.61
CA VAL A 133 18.61 0.20 13.25
C VAL A 133 18.75 1.51 12.47
N GLY A 134 19.46 1.45 11.38
CA GLY A 134 19.63 2.57 10.45
C GLY A 134 19.72 2.07 9.01
N THR A 135 20.40 2.81 8.15
CA THR A 135 20.43 2.53 6.71
C THR A 135 20.87 1.10 6.36
N GLY A 136 21.97 0.65 6.97
CA GLY A 136 22.53 -0.68 6.69
C GLY A 136 21.61 -1.82 7.11
N GLU A 137 21.08 -1.73 8.31
CA GLU A 137 20.18 -2.73 8.90
C GLU A 137 18.85 -2.76 8.15
N PHE A 138 18.29 -1.59 7.78
CA PHE A 138 17.07 -1.53 6.98
C PHE A 138 17.23 -2.18 5.59
N VAL A 139 18.32 -1.86 4.88
CA VAL A 139 18.59 -2.48 3.58
C VAL A 139 18.85 -3.97 3.71
N ASP A 140 19.52 -4.43 4.78
CA ASP A 140 19.69 -5.85 5.08
C ASP A 140 18.34 -6.57 5.25
N LEU A 141 17.40 -5.98 6.00
CA LEU A 141 16.05 -6.52 6.11
C LEU A 141 15.38 -6.63 4.74
N CYS A 142 15.42 -5.56 3.94
CA CYS A 142 14.85 -5.58 2.59
C CYS A 142 15.41 -6.73 1.76
N ARG A 143 16.73 -6.94 1.77
CA ARG A 143 17.39 -8.02 1.03
C ARG A 143 16.99 -9.41 1.53
N ARG A 144 16.90 -9.59 2.85
CA ARG A 144 16.49 -10.87 3.46
C ARG A 144 15.07 -11.26 3.10
N VAL A 145 14.18 -10.29 2.88
CA VAL A 145 12.77 -10.54 2.56
C VAL A 145 12.43 -10.39 1.07
N GLY A 146 13.42 -10.01 0.24
CA GLY A 146 13.24 -9.87 -1.22
C GLY A 146 12.52 -8.58 -1.63
N ALA A 147 12.59 -7.53 -0.80
CA ALA A 147 11.96 -6.23 -1.07
C ALA A 147 12.97 -5.20 -1.61
N GLU A 148 12.49 -4.26 -2.43
CA GLU A 148 13.25 -3.07 -2.81
C GLU A 148 13.20 -2.02 -1.68
N PRO A 149 14.34 -1.44 -1.28
CA PRO A 149 14.34 -0.35 -0.33
C PRO A 149 13.90 0.97 -0.98
N LEU A 150 13.03 1.69 -0.29
CA LEU A 150 12.64 3.08 -0.56
C LEU A 150 12.98 3.91 0.67
N ILE A 151 13.83 4.93 0.51
CA ILE A 151 14.24 5.81 1.60
C ILE A 151 13.66 7.21 1.42
N CYS A 152 13.07 7.76 2.48
CA CYS A 152 12.59 9.13 2.52
C CYS A 152 13.64 10.03 3.16
N VAL A 153 14.07 11.09 2.45
CA VAL A 153 15.07 12.04 2.96
C VAL A 153 14.42 13.19 3.70
N ASN A 154 15.12 13.74 4.69
CA ASN A 154 14.76 14.99 5.33
C ASN A 154 14.78 16.13 4.29
N PHE A 155 13.72 16.93 4.26
CA PHE A 155 13.50 17.99 3.27
C PHE A 155 13.64 19.38 3.88
N GLU A 156 14.77 19.67 4.52
CA GLU A 156 14.97 20.88 5.32
C GLU A 156 13.86 21.08 6.38
N SER A 157 13.22 20.00 6.77
CA SER A 157 12.26 19.98 7.86
C SER A 157 13.00 19.82 9.16
N ASP A 158 12.65 20.62 10.14
CA ASP A 158 13.13 20.49 11.52
C ASP A 158 11.96 20.32 12.47
N GLY A 159 10.78 20.21 11.89
CA GLY A 159 9.54 20.19 12.62
C GLY A 159 9.29 21.43 13.44
N ARG A 160 9.93 22.50 13.11
CA ARG A 160 9.96 23.84 13.73
C ARG A 160 9.11 24.08 14.96
N LYS A 161 7.87 23.57 14.95
CA LYS A 161 6.92 23.72 16.06
C LYS A 161 6.92 22.53 17.01
N GLN A 162 7.26 21.34 16.51
CA GLN A 162 7.08 20.07 17.22
C GLN A 162 8.40 19.30 17.41
N TYR A 163 9.37 19.52 16.50
CA TYR A 163 10.58 18.71 16.38
C TYR A 163 11.87 19.44 16.79
N MET A 164 11.74 20.58 17.42
CA MET A 164 12.87 21.20 18.09
C MET A 164 13.26 20.37 19.31
N ASN A 165 14.54 20.10 19.48
CA ASN A 165 14.97 19.44 20.70
C ASN A 165 14.75 20.36 21.92
N ALA A 166 14.88 19.80 23.12
CA ALA A 166 14.68 20.54 24.38
C ALA A 166 15.60 21.79 24.52
N LYS A 167 16.66 21.89 23.71
CA LYS A 167 17.57 23.03 23.65
C LYS A 167 17.31 23.97 22.47
N GLY A 168 16.24 23.72 21.70
CA GLY A 168 15.90 24.50 20.50
C GLY A 168 16.81 24.22 19.29
N SER A 169 17.55 23.13 19.27
CA SER A 169 18.36 22.74 18.12
C SER A 169 17.50 22.32 16.95
N VAL A 170 17.86 22.80 15.79
CA VAL A 170 17.24 22.48 14.52
C VAL A 170 17.88 21.22 13.94
N ARG A 171 17.07 20.32 13.40
CA ARG A 171 17.54 19.04 12.84
C ARG A 171 17.33 18.98 11.32
N THR A 172 17.38 20.12 10.64
CA THR A 172 17.25 20.19 9.19
C THR A 172 18.40 19.49 8.47
N ALA A 173 18.10 18.83 7.35
CA ALA A 173 19.07 18.33 6.41
C ALA A 173 18.73 18.83 4.99
N ASP A 174 19.74 19.29 4.28
CA ASP A 174 19.61 19.94 2.98
C ASP A 174 19.81 18.97 1.78
N ALA A 175 19.71 19.50 0.58
CA ALA A 175 19.90 18.75 -0.65
C ALA A 175 21.32 18.11 -0.76
N LYS A 176 22.33 18.74 -0.16
CA LYS A 176 23.69 18.19 -0.13
C LYS A 176 23.75 16.95 0.75
N GLU A 177 23.14 17.01 1.94
CA GLU A 177 23.10 15.87 2.86
C GLU A 177 22.31 14.69 2.25
N ALA A 178 21.21 14.95 1.55
CA ALA A 178 20.48 13.94 0.80
C ALA A 178 21.34 13.29 -0.31
N ALA A 179 22.08 14.08 -1.07
CA ALA A 179 22.99 13.57 -2.10
C ALA A 179 24.16 12.77 -1.49
N GLU A 180 24.66 13.16 -0.32
CA GLU A 180 25.68 12.41 0.41
C GLU A 180 25.16 11.07 0.91
N TRP A 181 23.87 10.98 1.29
CA TRP A 181 23.24 9.71 1.64
C TRP A 181 23.12 8.79 0.42
N VAL A 182 22.74 9.33 -0.76
CA VAL A 182 22.77 8.56 -2.02
C VAL A 182 24.17 8.03 -2.31
N ARG A 183 25.21 8.88 -2.21
CA ARG A 183 26.61 8.42 -2.40
C ARG A 183 27.02 7.35 -1.40
N TYR A 184 26.68 7.53 -0.14
CA TYR A 184 26.94 6.51 0.88
C TYR A 184 26.35 5.17 0.49
N CYS A 185 25.11 5.14 0.01
CA CYS A 185 24.44 3.90 -0.39
C CYS A 185 24.97 3.32 -1.70
N ASN A 186 25.23 4.13 -2.71
CA ASN A 186 25.33 3.65 -4.08
C ASN A 186 26.72 3.78 -4.72
N ASP A 187 27.55 4.73 -4.26
CA ASP A 187 28.89 4.91 -4.83
C ASP A 187 29.80 3.72 -4.49
N PRO A 188 30.29 2.95 -5.50
CA PRO A 188 31.23 1.85 -5.27
C PRO A 188 32.51 2.27 -4.55
N GLN A 189 32.87 3.55 -4.60
CA GLN A 189 34.09 4.10 -3.99
C GLN A 189 33.86 4.83 -2.67
N SER A 190 32.62 4.83 -2.13
CA SER A 190 32.29 5.49 -0.86
C SER A 190 33.23 5.05 0.28
N ALA A 191 34.17 5.93 0.62
CA ALA A 191 35.13 5.67 1.70
C ALA A 191 34.43 5.60 3.07
N GLU A 192 33.41 6.44 3.29
CA GLU A 192 32.59 6.47 4.52
C GLU A 192 31.91 5.12 4.75
N ARG A 193 31.22 4.59 3.74
CA ARG A 193 30.55 3.28 3.83
C ARG A 193 31.54 2.14 4.07
N LYS A 194 32.65 2.13 3.30
CA LYS A 194 33.70 1.10 3.47
C LYS A 194 34.35 1.17 4.85
N GLY A 195 34.56 2.37 5.37
CA GLY A 195 35.07 2.59 6.73
C GLY A 195 34.11 2.07 7.82
N HIS A 196 32.82 1.99 7.51
CA HIS A 196 31.78 1.39 8.37
C HIS A 196 31.65 -0.14 8.18
N GLY A 197 32.56 -0.79 7.44
CA GLY A 197 32.55 -2.24 7.23
C GLY A 197 31.63 -2.74 6.13
N LEU A 198 30.98 -1.85 5.38
CA LEU A 198 30.10 -2.20 4.27
C LEU A 198 30.85 -2.06 2.92
N ALA A 199 31.53 -3.11 2.50
CA ALA A 199 32.40 -3.08 1.31
C ALA A 199 31.62 -2.81 0.02
N ALA A 200 30.48 -3.49 -0.19
CA ALA A 200 29.65 -3.36 -1.39
C ALA A 200 28.64 -2.22 -1.27
N PRO A 201 28.24 -1.59 -2.40
CA PRO A 201 27.12 -0.68 -2.43
C PRO A 201 25.83 -1.32 -1.89
N LEU A 202 25.03 -0.53 -1.21
CA LEU A 202 23.70 -0.95 -0.72
C LEU A 202 22.67 -1.00 -1.86
N GLY A 203 22.88 -0.23 -2.94
CA GLY A 203 22.07 -0.28 -4.15
C GLY A 203 20.62 0.20 -3.93
N VAL A 204 20.45 1.30 -3.21
CA VAL A 204 19.12 1.90 -2.99
C VAL A 204 18.71 2.70 -4.22
N ARG A 205 17.70 2.23 -4.94
CA ARG A 205 17.24 2.86 -6.18
C ARG A 205 16.13 3.88 -5.99
N HIS A 206 15.25 3.70 -5.00
CA HIS A 206 14.07 4.53 -4.80
C HIS A 206 14.27 5.48 -3.63
N TRP A 207 14.00 6.76 -3.87
CA TRP A 207 14.16 7.83 -2.89
C TRP A 207 12.98 8.77 -2.91
N GLN A 208 12.40 9.06 -1.75
CA GLN A 208 11.34 10.05 -1.60
C GLN A 208 11.93 11.35 -1.04
N ILE A 209 11.62 12.47 -1.68
CA ILE A 209 12.07 13.81 -1.30
C ILE A 209 11.04 14.41 -0.37
N GLY A 210 11.32 14.35 0.93
CA GLY A 210 10.45 14.86 1.99
C GLY A 210 9.23 13.98 2.29
N ASN A 211 8.67 14.19 3.47
CA ASN A 211 7.46 13.54 3.95
C ASN A 211 6.39 14.58 4.26
N GLU A 212 5.19 14.43 3.70
CA GLU A 212 4.01 15.25 4.03
C GLU A 212 4.29 16.77 4.03
N THR A 213 5.07 17.24 3.07
CA THR A 213 5.60 18.63 3.03
C THR A 213 4.51 19.69 2.87
N SER A 214 3.29 19.32 2.46
CA SER A 214 2.13 20.22 2.38
C SER A 214 1.37 20.36 3.70
N TYR A 215 1.70 19.58 4.73
CA TYR A 215 0.98 19.65 5.99
C TYR A 215 1.51 20.80 6.86
N ASP A 216 0.63 21.42 7.62
CA ASP A 216 0.90 22.67 8.37
C ASP A 216 2.14 22.63 9.25
N ARG A 217 2.49 21.45 9.77
CA ARG A 217 3.65 21.28 10.64
C ARG A 217 4.98 21.59 9.96
N ASN A 218 5.07 21.40 8.63
CA ASN A 218 6.31 21.62 7.87
C ASN A 218 6.51 23.08 7.45
N GLY A 219 5.45 23.86 7.38
CA GLY A 219 5.51 25.29 7.11
C GLY A 219 5.99 25.68 5.71
N PHE A 220 5.90 24.77 4.72
CA PHE A 220 6.21 25.05 3.33
C PHE A 220 4.97 25.54 2.57
N ASP A 221 5.17 26.50 1.69
CA ASP A 221 4.26 26.77 0.59
C ASP A 221 4.63 25.94 -0.64
N LEU A 222 3.65 25.76 -1.53
CA LEU A 222 3.80 24.92 -2.72
C LEU A 222 4.96 25.35 -3.64
N GLU A 223 5.07 26.64 -3.91
CA GLU A 223 6.10 27.16 -4.83
C GLU A 223 7.52 26.95 -4.27
N THR A 224 7.69 27.19 -2.99
CA THR A 224 8.96 26.95 -2.30
C THR A 224 9.28 25.45 -2.27
N ALA A 225 8.31 24.61 -1.91
CA ALA A 225 8.49 23.16 -1.88
C ALA A 225 8.84 22.60 -3.27
N ALA A 226 8.17 23.04 -4.33
CA ALA A 226 8.44 22.57 -5.68
C ALA A 226 9.85 22.96 -6.17
N ARG A 227 10.28 24.21 -5.93
CA ARG A 227 11.66 24.64 -6.27
C ARG A 227 12.72 23.89 -5.46
N LYS A 228 12.49 23.66 -4.17
CA LYS A 228 13.38 22.85 -3.33
C LYS A 228 13.45 21.40 -3.82
N THR A 229 12.32 20.81 -4.21
CA THR A 229 12.28 19.46 -4.79
C THR A 229 13.19 19.36 -6.02
N VAL A 230 13.19 20.35 -6.91
CA VAL A 230 14.12 20.41 -8.06
C VAL A 230 15.57 20.45 -7.61
N ALA A 231 15.89 21.26 -6.58
CA ALA A 231 17.26 21.36 -6.05
C ALA A 231 17.73 20.02 -5.45
N PHE A 232 16.87 19.39 -4.64
CA PHE A 232 17.13 18.04 -4.08
C PHE A 232 17.33 17.01 -5.19
N ALA A 233 16.39 16.94 -6.14
CA ALA A 233 16.44 15.98 -7.23
C ALA A 233 17.74 16.08 -8.04
N LYS A 234 18.15 17.31 -8.41
CA LYS A 234 19.41 17.54 -9.12
C LYS A 234 20.63 17.13 -8.31
N ALA A 235 20.68 17.47 -7.02
CA ALA A 235 21.80 17.10 -6.16
C ALA A 235 21.89 15.58 -5.97
N MET A 236 20.76 14.90 -5.73
CA MET A 236 20.70 13.45 -5.56
C MET A 236 21.04 12.71 -6.86
N ARG A 237 20.53 13.15 -8.02
CA ARG A 237 20.86 12.57 -9.33
C ARG A 237 22.31 12.82 -9.77
N ALA A 238 22.93 13.90 -9.31
CA ALA A 238 24.36 14.11 -9.50
C ALA A 238 25.22 13.12 -8.68
N ALA A 239 24.66 12.55 -7.61
CA ALA A 239 25.31 11.49 -6.84
C ALA A 239 25.14 10.12 -7.48
N ASP A 240 23.96 9.83 -8.04
CA ASP A 240 23.65 8.64 -8.81
C ASP A 240 22.49 8.93 -9.78
N ALA A 241 22.79 8.94 -11.08
CA ALA A 241 21.81 9.25 -12.12
C ALA A 241 20.73 8.16 -12.32
N ALA A 242 20.94 6.94 -11.78
CA ALA A 242 20.05 5.80 -11.98
C ALA A 242 18.91 5.73 -10.94
N ILE A 243 18.91 6.58 -9.93
CA ILE A 243 17.89 6.57 -8.88
C ILE A 243 16.52 7.05 -9.38
N GLN A 244 15.49 6.49 -8.76
CA GLN A 244 14.10 6.85 -8.99
C GLN A 244 13.61 7.77 -7.87
N LEU A 245 13.17 8.97 -8.23
CA LEU A 245 12.79 10.00 -7.28
C LEU A 245 11.28 10.15 -7.17
N ILE A 246 10.80 10.32 -5.95
CA ILE A 246 9.40 10.52 -5.61
C ILE A 246 9.27 11.87 -4.94
N ALA A 247 8.43 12.77 -5.49
CA ALA A 247 8.12 14.05 -4.89
C ALA A 247 6.76 14.01 -4.18
N TRP A 248 6.53 14.94 -3.29
CA TRP A 248 5.25 15.07 -2.59
C TRP A 248 4.22 15.81 -3.46
N GLY A 249 2.99 15.27 -3.57
CA GLY A 249 1.92 15.81 -4.41
C GLY A 249 0.54 15.90 -3.75
N ASP A 250 0.42 15.61 -2.46
CA ASP A 250 -0.88 15.66 -1.76
C ASP A 250 -1.38 17.10 -1.52
N SER A 251 -2.56 17.21 -0.94
CA SER A 251 -3.23 18.48 -0.60
C SER A 251 -3.43 19.42 -1.81
N GLY A 252 -3.65 18.82 -2.99
CA GLY A 252 -3.83 19.59 -4.23
C GLY A 252 -2.53 20.09 -4.86
N TRP A 253 -1.36 19.70 -4.35
CA TRP A 253 -0.06 20.15 -4.86
C TRP A 253 0.37 19.44 -6.15
N ALA A 254 -0.21 18.28 -6.48
CA ALA A 254 0.20 17.43 -7.59
C ALA A 254 0.34 18.19 -8.94
N PRO A 255 -0.60 19.04 -9.40
CA PRO A 255 -0.49 19.71 -10.69
C PRO A 255 0.71 20.65 -10.79
N ARG A 256 0.91 21.46 -9.74
CA ARG A 256 1.98 22.45 -9.72
C ARG A 256 3.34 21.82 -9.44
N MET A 257 3.39 20.80 -8.60
CA MET A 257 4.60 19.99 -8.39
C MET A 257 5.02 19.31 -9.69
N ALA A 258 4.09 18.72 -10.44
CA ALA A 258 4.35 18.11 -11.74
C ALA A 258 4.83 19.14 -12.79
N GLU A 259 4.32 20.37 -12.73
CA GLU A 259 4.75 21.45 -13.63
C GLU A 259 6.19 21.89 -13.37
N ILE A 260 6.57 22.07 -12.09
CA ILE A 260 7.88 22.62 -11.73
C ILE A 260 8.94 21.53 -11.65
N ALA A 261 8.63 20.40 -11.03
CA ALA A 261 9.58 19.35 -10.69
C ALA A 261 9.41 18.07 -11.53
N GLY A 262 8.37 17.95 -12.35
CA GLY A 262 8.03 16.71 -13.06
C GLY A 262 9.12 16.18 -13.99
N ALA A 263 9.97 17.04 -14.53
CA ALA A 263 11.12 16.59 -15.35
C ALA A 263 12.26 15.96 -14.51
N GLU A 264 12.26 16.19 -13.21
CA GLU A 264 13.34 15.74 -12.30
C GLU A 264 12.92 14.54 -11.43
N VAL A 265 11.62 14.19 -11.39
CA VAL A 265 11.10 13.14 -10.54
C VAL A 265 10.28 12.12 -11.34
N HIS A 266 10.11 10.92 -10.81
CA HIS A 266 9.45 9.81 -11.50
C HIS A 266 8.02 9.56 -10.99
N TYR A 267 7.74 9.91 -9.74
CA TYR A 267 6.46 9.65 -9.07
C TYR A 267 6.05 10.84 -8.22
N LEU A 268 4.73 10.96 -7.99
CA LEU A 268 4.18 11.86 -6.99
C LEU A 268 3.56 11.06 -5.85
N ALA A 269 4.05 11.31 -4.64
CA ALA A 269 3.53 10.68 -3.42
C ALA A 269 2.32 11.42 -2.89
N PHE A 270 1.40 10.66 -2.32
CA PHE A 270 0.31 11.15 -1.48
C PHE A 270 0.01 10.11 -0.39
N HIS A 271 -0.67 10.54 0.66
CA HIS A 271 -1.06 9.69 1.79
C HIS A 271 -2.57 9.61 1.93
N HIS A 272 -3.04 8.54 2.57
CA HIS A 272 -4.45 8.34 2.83
C HIS A 272 -4.68 7.56 4.12
N MET A 273 -4.60 8.28 5.23
CA MET A 273 -5.10 7.79 6.51
C MET A 273 -6.58 8.19 6.62
N PHE A 274 -7.47 7.21 6.81
CA PHE A 274 -8.89 7.46 6.70
C PHE A 274 -9.72 6.72 7.74
N ASP A 275 -10.78 7.40 8.20
CA ASP A 275 -11.82 6.84 9.04
C ASP A 275 -13.07 6.60 8.16
N PRO A 276 -13.44 5.35 7.87
CA PRO A 276 -14.64 5.07 7.11
C PRO A 276 -15.89 5.11 7.98
N ASP A 277 -15.74 5.29 9.30
CA ASP A 277 -16.87 5.20 10.23
C ASP A 277 -17.86 6.36 10.06
N SER A 278 -19.11 6.10 10.35
CA SER A 278 -20.14 7.13 10.30
C SER A 278 -19.95 8.13 11.46
N PRO A 279 -19.78 9.45 11.18
CA PRO A 279 -19.67 10.43 12.26
C PRO A 279 -20.91 10.52 13.16
N ARG A 280 -22.08 10.16 12.63
CA ARG A 280 -23.37 10.25 13.36
C ARG A 280 -23.71 8.98 14.11
N GLN A 281 -23.34 7.84 13.57
CA GLN A 281 -23.60 6.51 14.13
C GLN A 281 -22.36 5.65 13.97
N PRO A 282 -21.32 5.88 14.78
CA PRO A 282 -20.08 5.13 14.67
C PRO A 282 -20.29 3.68 15.12
N VAL A 283 -19.90 2.74 14.28
CA VAL A 283 -20.02 1.30 14.54
C VAL A 283 -18.67 0.59 14.67
N LEU A 284 -17.59 1.22 14.18
CA LEU A 284 -16.25 0.60 14.17
C LEU A 284 -15.46 0.87 15.46
N ARG A 285 -16.02 1.63 16.42
CA ARG A 285 -15.31 2.13 17.60
C ARG A 285 -15.48 1.25 18.84
N GLY A 286 -14.41 1.11 19.61
CA GLY A 286 -14.41 0.39 20.87
C GLY A 286 -15.04 -1.00 20.73
N GLU A 287 -16.00 -1.34 21.58
CA GLU A 287 -16.76 -2.60 21.57
C GLU A 287 -18.00 -2.58 20.65
N THR A 288 -18.31 -1.46 20.01
CA THR A 288 -19.56 -1.29 19.26
C THR A 288 -19.64 -2.25 18.07
N TYR A 289 -18.51 -2.48 17.40
CA TYR A 289 -18.45 -3.38 16.25
C TYR A 289 -18.81 -4.84 16.55
N ARG A 290 -18.60 -5.29 17.79
CA ARG A 290 -19.00 -6.64 18.23
C ARG A 290 -20.50 -6.75 18.50
N ARG A 291 -21.16 -5.63 18.87
CA ARG A 291 -22.58 -5.59 19.21
C ARG A 291 -23.49 -5.55 17.99
N ASP A 292 -23.02 -4.95 16.91
CA ASP A 292 -23.76 -4.85 15.64
C ASP A 292 -22.87 -5.29 14.47
N PRO A 293 -22.70 -6.59 14.26
CA PRO A 293 -21.84 -7.12 13.22
C PRO A 293 -22.37 -6.86 11.81
N ASP A 294 -23.68 -6.66 11.62
CA ASP A 294 -24.26 -6.35 10.31
C ASP A 294 -23.96 -4.90 9.90
N ALA A 295 -24.16 -3.94 10.81
CA ALA A 295 -23.79 -2.55 10.57
C ALA A 295 -22.27 -2.39 10.38
N THR A 296 -21.46 -3.08 11.18
CA THR A 296 -20.00 -3.13 11.04
C THR A 296 -19.59 -3.66 9.66
N TRP A 297 -20.17 -4.76 9.23
CA TRP A 297 -19.92 -5.31 7.90
C TRP A 297 -20.28 -4.31 6.80
N ALA A 298 -21.48 -3.75 6.84
CA ALA A 298 -21.93 -2.78 5.86
C ALA A 298 -20.98 -1.58 5.77
N GLN A 299 -20.53 -1.06 6.91
CA GLN A 299 -19.59 0.07 6.95
C GLN A 299 -18.20 -0.29 6.38
N LEU A 300 -17.64 -1.43 6.77
CA LEU A 300 -16.37 -1.91 6.26
C LEU A 300 -16.42 -2.18 4.74
N MET A 301 -17.53 -2.73 4.23
CA MET A 301 -17.67 -3.01 2.80
C MET A 301 -17.72 -1.75 1.92
N THR A 302 -17.94 -0.57 2.48
CA THR A 302 -17.90 0.71 1.74
C THR A 302 -16.57 1.44 1.83
N ALA A 303 -15.66 1.01 2.70
CA ALA A 303 -14.39 1.69 2.98
C ALA A 303 -13.52 1.94 1.74
N TRP A 304 -13.51 1.02 0.78
CA TRP A 304 -12.78 1.17 -0.48
C TRP A 304 -13.18 2.43 -1.29
N GLN A 305 -14.43 2.91 -1.16
CA GLN A 305 -14.93 4.09 -1.87
C GLN A 305 -14.21 5.36 -1.44
N VAL A 306 -13.83 5.43 -0.16
CA VAL A 306 -13.05 6.57 0.37
C VAL A 306 -11.66 6.60 -0.26
N THR A 307 -11.03 5.42 -0.39
CA THR A 307 -9.74 5.27 -1.07
C THR A 307 -9.84 5.56 -2.57
N ASP A 308 -10.88 5.08 -3.25
CA ASP A 308 -11.16 5.38 -4.66
C ASP A 308 -11.27 6.88 -4.91
N THR A 309 -12.05 7.56 -4.06
CA THR A 309 -12.23 9.01 -4.12
C THR A 309 -10.91 9.75 -3.98
N LYS A 310 -10.05 9.34 -3.04
CA LYS A 310 -8.73 9.95 -2.85
C LYS A 310 -7.82 9.77 -4.07
N ILE A 311 -7.71 8.54 -4.58
CA ILE A 311 -6.87 8.25 -5.76
C ILE A 311 -7.36 9.03 -6.97
N ARG A 312 -8.66 9.04 -7.22
CA ARG A 312 -9.26 9.82 -8.32
C ARG A 312 -8.99 11.31 -8.16
N SER A 313 -9.15 11.86 -6.96
CA SER A 313 -8.90 13.29 -6.71
C SER A 313 -7.47 13.68 -7.08
N VAL A 314 -6.46 12.90 -6.71
CA VAL A 314 -5.07 13.19 -7.06
C VAL A 314 -4.83 13.03 -8.56
N ARG A 315 -5.35 11.95 -9.17
CA ARG A 315 -5.22 11.68 -10.60
C ARG A 315 -5.90 12.75 -11.46
N ASP A 316 -7.15 13.08 -11.14
CA ASP A 316 -7.95 13.99 -11.96
C ASP A 316 -7.40 15.43 -11.87
N ASN A 317 -6.84 15.82 -10.72
CA ASN A 317 -6.14 17.09 -10.55
C ASN A 317 -4.89 17.21 -11.44
N LEU A 318 -4.20 16.12 -11.76
CA LEU A 318 -3.08 16.12 -12.71
C LEU A 318 -3.51 16.42 -14.15
N GLY A 319 -4.76 16.14 -14.51
CA GLY A 319 -5.31 16.36 -15.84
C GLY A 319 -4.52 15.65 -16.93
N ALA A 320 -4.05 16.39 -17.93
CA ALA A 320 -3.27 15.85 -19.04
C ALA A 320 -1.82 15.47 -18.66
N ARG A 321 -1.32 15.91 -17.50
CA ARG A 321 0.02 15.58 -16.99
C ARG A 321 -0.01 14.21 -16.34
N LYS A 322 0.15 13.16 -17.11
CA LYS A 322 0.14 11.77 -16.64
C LYS A 322 1.45 11.45 -15.89
N MET A 323 1.49 11.70 -14.58
CA MET A 323 2.59 11.25 -13.74
C MET A 323 2.18 10.02 -12.93
N PRO A 324 3.08 9.03 -12.79
CA PRO A 324 2.86 7.90 -11.90
C PRO A 324 2.67 8.35 -10.45
N LEU A 325 1.74 7.70 -9.75
CA LEU A 325 1.39 7.99 -8.36
C LEU A 325 1.98 6.95 -7.41
N ALA A 326 2.33 7.40 -6.21
CA ALA A 326 2.83 6.59 -5.12
C ALA A 326 2.00 6.86 -3.85
N LEU A 327 1.19 5.90 -3.43
CA LEU A 327 0.46 5.93 -2.18
C LEU A 327 1.37 5.35 -1.09
N THR A 328 2.21 6.21 -0.51
CA THR A 328 3.32 5.79 0.34
C THR A 328 2.95 5.60 1.81
N GLU A 329 1.77 6.06 2.23
CA GLU A 329 1.11 5.69 3.48
C GLU A 329 -0.40 5.58 3.24
N CYS A 330 -0.99 4.46 3.68
CA CYS A 330 -2.42 4.23 3.60
C CYS A 330 -2.84 3.23 4.67
N HIS A 331 -3.73 3.63 5.54
CA HIS A 331 -4.31 2.76 6.55
C HIS A 331 -5.61 3.32 7.12
N PHE A 332 -6.38 2.47 7.77
CA PHE A 332 -7.51 2.90 8.58
C PHE A 332 -7.03 3.68 9.80
N VAL A 333 -7.69 4.82 10.07
CA VAL A 333 -7.61 5.52 11.36
C VAL A 333 -8.94 5.30 12.06
N VAL A 334 -9.05 4.21 12.80
CA VAL A 334 -10.29 3.81 13.48
C VAL A 334 -10.02 3.67 14.97
N PRO A 335 -10.76 4.34 15.74
CA PRO A 335 -11.10 5.74 15.77
C PRO A 335 -9.95 6.56 16.38
N GLY A 336 -9.42 7.48 15.65
CA GLY A 336 -8.35 8.33 16.16
C GLY A 336 -7.11 7.53 16.55
N ARG A 337 -6.64 7.68 17.79
CA ARG A 337 -5.47 6.96 18.32
C ARG A 337 -5.82 5.70 19.12
N ASP A 338 -7.02 5.17 18.99
CA ASP A 338 -7.40 3.88 19.56
C ASP A 338 -6.65 2.74 18.84
N ARG A 339 -6.67 1.57 19.45
CA ARG A 339 -5.99 0.39 18.86
C ARG A 339 -6.60 -0.05 17.54
N GLY A 340 -7.87 0.31 17.28
CA GLY A 340 -8.60 -0.11 16.09
C GLY A 340 -8.87 -1.63 16.09
N ASP A 341 -9.35 -2.18 17.20
CA ASP A 341 -9.49 -3.64 17.39
C ASP A 341 -10.35 -4.32 16.32
N VAL A 342 -11.31 -3.60 15.72
CA VAL A 342 -12.09 -4.11 14.58
C VAL A 342 -11.20 -4.57 13.41
N LEU A 343 -10.00 -4.01 13.26
CA LEU A 343 -9.08 -4.35 12.18
C LEU A 343 -8.42 -5.73 12.37
N ALA A 344 -8.48 -6.29 13.58
CA ALA A 344 -8.10 -7.68 13.84
C ALA A 344 -9.15 -8.69 13.37
N SER A 345 -10.37 -8.24 13.03
CA SER A 345 -11.45 -9.11 12.58
C SER A 345 -11.30 -9.54 11.11
N TRP A 346 -11.86 -10.69 10.75
CA TRP A 346 -11.89 -11.11 9.34
C TRP A 346 -12.76 -10.21 8.48
N ALA A 347 -13.78 -9.55 9.04
CA ALA A 347 -14.55 -8.53 8.33
C ALA A 347 -13.64 -7.42 7.77
N ALA A 348 -12.64 -6.98 8.53
CA ALA A 348 -11.64 -6.04 8.05
C ALA A 348 -10.77 -6.64 6.94
N GLY A 349 -10.42 -7.93 7.02
CA GLY A 349 -9.69 -8.64 5.95
C GLY A 349 -10.40 -8.53 4.61
N VAL A 350 -11.71 -8.79 4.57
CA VAL A 350 -12.51 -8.66 3.34
C VAL A 350 -12.58 -7.21 2.85
N SER A 351 -12.68 -6.25 3.79
CA SER A 351 -12.62 -4.82 3.46
C SER A 351 -11.29 -4.43 2.79
N TYR A 352 -10.17 -4.91 3.33
CA TYR A 352 -8.85 -4.69 2.74
C TYR A 352 -8.70 -5.34 1.36
N ALA A 353 -9.32 -6.50 1.11
CA ALA A 353 -9.32 -7.11 -0.21
C ALA A 353 -9.94 -6.17 -1.25
N ARG A 354 -11.03 -5.47 -0.92
CA ARG A 354 -11.66 -4.47 -1.79
C ARG A 354 -10.76 -3.25 -2.02
N ILE A 355 -10.04 -2.79 -1.00
CA ILE A 355 -9.07 -1.69 -1.13
C ILE A 355 -7.92 -2.11 -2.07
N LEU A 356 -7.38 -3.30 -1.92
CA LEU A 356 -6.33 -3.82 -2.79
C LEU A 356 -6.82 -4.05 -4.23
N ASN A 357 -8.05 -4.51 -4.42
CA ASN A 357 -8.69 -4.56 -5.73
C ASN A 357 -8.80 -3.16 -6.34
N ASN A 358 -9.14 -2.15 -5.53
CA ASN A 358 -9.20 -0.78 -5.99
C ASN A 358 -7.81 -0.23 -6.41
N HIS A 359 -6.73 -0.56 -5.68
CA HIS A 359 -5.37 -0.22 -6.09
C HIS A 359 -5.04 -0.81 -7.47
N GLN A 360 -5.42 -2.06 -7.74
CA GLN A 360 -5.20 -2.68 -9.05
C GLN A 360 -6.02 -2.03 -10.16
N ARG A 361 -7.27 -1.60 -9.89
CA ARG A 361 -8.11 -0.85 -10.85
C ARG A 361 -7.48 0.47 -11.28
N HIS A 362 -6.71 1.10 -10.39
CA HIS A 362 -5.95 2.31 -10.66
C HIS A 362 -4.49 2.06 -11.06
N GLY A 363 -4.10 0.82 -11.34
CA GLY A 363 -2.73 0.43 -11.66
C GLY A 363 -2.17 1.05 -12.95
N ASP A 364 -3.02 1.66 -13.78
CA ASP A 364 -2.60 2.49 -14.91
C ASP A 364 -1.75 3.69 -14.45
N VAL A 365 -2.09 4.31 -13.31
CA VAL A 365 -1.40 5.47 -12.73
C VAL A 365 -0.76 5.16 -11.38
N LEU A 366 -1.35 4.31 -10.54
CA LEU A 366 -0.85 3.96 -9.22
C LEU A 366 0.24 2.89 -9.36
N LYS A 367 1.49 3.25 -9.08
CA LYS A 367 2.64 2.37 -9.29
C LYS A 367 3.30 1.89 -8.00
N ILE A 368 3.11 2.60 -6.89
CA ILE A 368 3.55 2.21 -5.55
C ILE A 368 2.37 2.37 -4.63
N ALA A 369 2.04 1.35 -3.81
CA ALA A 369 0.95 1.45 -2.86
C ALA A 369 1.14 0.53 -1.65
N THR A 370 0.62 0.99 -0.51
CA THR A 370 0.41 0.19 0.71
C THR A 370 -1.05 0.27 1.15
N ALA A 371 -1.47 -0.61 2.03
CA ALA A 371 -2.79 -0.57 2.67
C ALA A 371 -2.70 -0.70 4.20
N ALA A 372 -1.49 -0.71 4.77
CA ALA A 372 -1.22 -0.85 6.19
C ALA A 372 0.15 -0.27 6.53
N ASP A 373 0.36 0.06 7.80
CA ASP A 373 1.70 0.23 8.35
C ASP A 373 2.39 -1.13 8.44
N PHE A 374 3.73 -1.16 8.45
CA PHE A 374 4.43 -2.43 8.37
C PHE A 374 4.28 -3.25 9.66
N CYS A 375 4.81 -2.75 10.78
CA CYS A 375 4.82 -3.52 12.00
C CYS A 375 4.72 -2.63 13.23
N GLY A 376 4.19 -3.20 14.30
CA GLY A 376 4.09 -2.53 15.58
C GLY A 376 3.68 -3.48 16.68
N THR A 377 3.57 -2.93 17.90
CA THR A 377 3.29 -3.72 19.10
C THR A 377 1.84 -3.62 19.55
N ARG A 378 1.10 -2.63 19.03
CA ARG A 378 -0.17 -2.24 19.60
C ARG A 378 -1.27 -1.94 18.58
N TRP A 379 -0.98 -1.12 17.58
CA TRP A 379 -1.99 -0.66 16.64
C TRP A 379 -2.36 -1.75 15.63
N GLN A 380 -3.66 -2.00 15.49
CA GLN A 380 -4.16 -3.06 14.62
C GLN A 380 -4.18 -2.70 13.12
N ASN A 381 -3.81 -1.46 12.77
CA ASN A 381 -3.57 -1.03 11.38
C ASN A 381 -2.23 -1.50 10.82
N ASN A 382 -1.38 -2.12 11.66
CA ASN A 382 -0.13 -2.73 11.21
C ASN A 382 -0.39 -4.05 10.46
N ALA A 383 0.44 -4.32 9.46
CA ALA A 383 0.44 -5.61 8.75
C ALA A 383 0.96 -6.75 9.63
N VAL A 384 1.96 -6.44 10.46
CA VAL A 384 2.61 -7.40 11.38
C VAL A 384 2.48 -6.89 12.82
N ILE A 385 1.95 -7.73 13.70
CA ILE A 385 1.99 -7.45 15.14
C ILE A 385 3.15 -8.19 15.79
N ILE A 386 3.90 -7.46 16.61
CA ILE A 386 5.01 -7.96 17.43
C ILE A 386 4.54 -8.00 18.89
N PRO A 387 4.13 -9.16 19.43
CA PRO A 387 3.59 -9.25 20.79
C PRO A 387 4.62 -8.87 21.85
N THR A 388 4.15 -8.19 22.89
CA THR A 388 4.91 -7.85 24.09
C THR A 388 4.15 -8.28 25.35
N PRO A 389 4.82 -8.73 26.45
CA PRO A 389 6.26 -8.93 26.57
C PRO A 389 6.80 -10.04 25.68
N LYS A 390 8.09 -9.93 25.36
CA LYS A 390 8.84 -10.92 24.61
C LYS A 390 8.85 -12.24 25.41
N GLY A 391 8.27 -13.26 24.87
CA GLY A 391 8.20 -14.61 25.45
C GLY A 391 8.18 -15.63 24.31
N ASN A 392 7.40 -16.68 24.43
CA ASN A 392 7.16 -17.62 23.33
C ASN A 392 6.24 -17.05 22.24
N ASN A 393 5.78 -15.82 22.39
CA ASN A 393 4.89 -15.16 21.45
C ASN A 393 5.69 -14.69 20.23
N ARG A 394 5.32 -15.17 19.06
CA ARG A 394 5.93 -14.82 17.78
C ARG A 394 5.18 -13.67 17.13
N ALA A 395 5.89 -12.90 16.31
CA ALA A 395 5.26 -11.94 15.39
C ALA A 395 4.30 -12.68 14.45
N TYR A 396 3.21 -12.02 14.08
CA TYR A 396 2.18 -12.63 13.23
C TYR A 396 1.53 -11.63 12.29
N LEU A 397 1.00 -12.15 11.16
CA LEU A 397 0.31 -11.37 10.15
C LEU A 397 -1.12 -11.02 10.60
N GLN A 398 -1.49 -9.75 10.46
CA GLN A 398 -2.86 -9.27 10.64
C GLN A 398 -3.75 -9.63 9.43
N PRO A 399 -5.09 -9.49 9.51
CA PRO A 399 -5.99 -9.79 8.40
C PRO A 399 -5.62 -9.05 7.10
N VAL A 400 -5.23 -7.78 7.18
CA VAL A 400 -4.72 -7.02 6.01
C VAL A 400 -3.52 -7.70 5.36
N ALA A 401 -2.58 -8.17 6.17
CA ALA A 401 -1.37 -8.83 5.69
C ALA A 401 -1.65 -10.21 5.10
N ARG A 402 -2.61 -10.95 5.67
CA ARG A 402 -3.07 -12.23 5.08
C ARG A 402 -3.62 -12.03 3.66
N VAL A 403 -4.38 -10.98 3.45
CA VAL A 403 -4.91 -10.64 2.12
C VAL A 403 -3.80 -10.10 1.20
N MET A 404 -2.90 -9.25 1.70
CA MET A 404 -1.75 -8.78 0.93
C MET A 404 -0.87 -9.94 0.48
N GLN A 405 -0.56 -10.88 1.38
CA GLN A 405 0.17 -12.11 1.09
C GLN A 405 -0.52 -12.90 -0.02
N LEU A 406 -1.82 -13.19 0.14
CA LEU A 406 -2.60 -13.95 -0.83
C LEU A 406 -2.52 -13.30 -2.21
N TYR A 407 -2.81 -12.02 -2.31
CA TYR A 407 -2.87 -11.31 -3.59
C TYR A 407 -1.48 -11.10 -4.21
N ARG A 408 -0.46 -10.81 -3.37
CA ARG A 408 0.91 -10.60 -3.83
C ARG A 408 1.50 -11.82 -4.54
N HIS A 409 1.19 -13.00 -4.06
CA HIS A 409 1.73 -14.24 -4.62
C HIS A 409 0.97 -14.73 -5.86
N HIS A 410 -0.25 -14.25 -6.07
CA HIS A 410 -1.16 -14.73 -7.12
C HIS A 410 -1.65 -13.60 -8.03
N ILE A 411 -0.73 -12.82 -8.61
CA ILE A 411 -1.02 -11.68 -9.48
C ILE A 411 -0.30 -11.75 -10.82
N GLY A 412 -0.98 -11.37 -11.89
CA GLY A 412 -0.39 -11.20 -13.23
C GLY A 412 0.39 -9.89 -13.36
N SER A 413 1.13 -9.77 -14.46
CA SER A 413 1.90 -8.56 -14.79
C SER A 413 1.09 -7.48 -15.50
N HIS A 414 -0.06 -7.81 -16.06
CA HIS A 414 -0.92 -6.87 -16.78
C HIS A 414 -2.37 -7.00 -16.29
N ALA A 415 -2.99 -5.87 -16.01
CA ALA A 415 -4.43 -5.81 -15.80
C ALA A 415 -5.16 -6.17 -17.09
N ILE A 416 -6.29 -6.86 -16.96
CA ILE A 416 -7.19 -7.19 -18.04
C ILE A 416 -8.61 -6.74 -17.73
N LYS A 417 -9.45 -6.64 -18.74
CA LYS A 417 -10.80 -6.12 -18.58
C LYS A 417 -11.72 -7.16 -17.92
N LEU A 418 -12.34 -6.77 -16.82
CA LEU A 418 -13.51 -7.45 -16.29
C LEU A 418 -14.74 -6.97 -17.06
N ALA A 419 -15.40 -7.87 -17.77
CA ALA A 419 -16.62 -7.55 -18.54
C ALA A 419 -17.89 -7.70 -17.68
N GLY A 420 -17.88 -8.55 -16.68
CA GLY A 420 -18.99 -8.75 -15.75
C GLY A 420 -18.61 -9.64 -14.57
N ALA A 421 -19.35 -9.49 -13.48
CA ALA A 421 -19.26 -10.37 -12.30
C ALA A 421 -20.64 -10.42 -11.62
N PRO A 422 -20.97 -11.50 -10.91
CA PRO A 422 -22.19 -11.60 -10.12
C PRO A 422 -22.25 -10.54 -9.02
N ASP A 423 -23.47 -10.12 -8.67
CA ASP A 423 -23.69 -9.29 -7.49
C ASP A 423 -23.12 -9.98 -6.23
N GLY A 424 -22.51 -9.19 -5.37
CA GLY A 424 -21.87 -9.66 -4.16
C GLY A 424 -20.40 -10.07 -4.32
N LEU A 425 -19.86 -10.14 -5.55
CA LEU A 425 -18.43 -10.35 -5.79
C LEU A 425 -17.75 -9.06 -6.24
N ASP A 426 -16.69 -8.68 -5.54
CA ASP A 426 -15.74 -7.64 -5.96
C ASP A 426 -14.55 -8.32 -6.62
N VAL A 427 -14.38 -8.10 -7.93
CA VAL A 427 -13.43 -8.84 -8.77
C VAL A 427 -12.50 -7.89 -9.49
N VAL A 428 -11.21 -8.24 -9.54
CA VAL A 428 -10.24 -7.70 -10.50
C VAL A 428 -9.52 -8.85 -11.18
N ALA A 429 -9.03 -8.60 -12.39
CA ALA A 429 -8.38 -9.61 -13.20
C ALA A 429 -7.05 -9.10 -13.76
N SER A 430 -6.08 -10.01 -13.83
CA SER A 430 -4.78 -9.76 -14.44
C SER A 430 -4.28 -11.00 -15.20
N ARG A 431 -3.24 -10.82 -16.02
CA ARG A 431 -2.66 -11.91 -16.83
C ARG A 431 -1.15 -11.86 -16.80
N ARG A 432 -0.53 -13.04 -16.84
CA ARG A 432 0.89 -13.23 -17.14
C ARG A 432 1.04 -14.44 -18.06
N ALA A 433 1.56 -14.23 -19.26
CA ALA A 433 1.60 -15.26 -20.31
C ALA A 433 0.22 -15.92 -20.50
N ASP A 434 0.12 -17.23 -20.35
CA ASP A 434 -1.11 -18.00 -20.51
C ASP A 434 -1.82 -18.30 -19.19
N THR A 435 -1.52 -17.53 -18.16
CA THR A 435 -2.20 -17.66 -16.86
C THR A 435 -3.02 -16.40 -16.57
N LEU A 436 -4.30 -16.60 -16.27
CA LEU A 436 -5.19 -15.59 -15.70
C LEU A 436 -5.11 -15.62 -14.19
N TYR A 437 -5.17 -14.45 -13.59
CA TYR A 437 -5.26 -14.25 -12.14
C TYR A 437 -6.52 -13.46 -11.84
N LEU A 438 -7.34 -13.97 -10.94
CA LEU A 438 -8.51 -13.27 -10.44
C LEU A 438 -8.38 -13.06 -8.94
N HIS A 439 -8.58 -11.82 -8.48
CA HIS A 439 -8.76 -11.54 -7.07
C HIS A 439 -10.23 -11.29 -6.82
N VAL A 440 -10.83 -12.06 -5.95
CA VAL A 440 -12.26 -12.06 -5.69
C VAL A 440 -12.53 -11.91 -4.20
N ALA A 441 -13.31 -10.91 -3.83
CA ALA A 441 -13.84 -10.76 -2.48
C ALA A 441 -15.37 -10.99 -2.51
N ASN A 442 -15.86 -11.99 -1.79
CA ASN A 442 -17.29 -12.13 -1.57
C ASN A 442 -17.72 -11.15 -0.47
N THR A 443 -18.49 -10.14 -0.89
CA THR A 443 -18.95 -9.04 -0.03
C THR A 443 -20.24 -9.35 0.72
N LEU A 444 -20.79 -10.55 0.56
CA LEU A 444 -21.96 -11.04 1.29
C LEU A 444 -21.51 -11.72 2.58
N ARG A 445 -21.93 -11.17 3.71
CA ARG A 445 -21.50 -11.61 5.04
C ARG A 445 -21.85 -13.07 5.33
N THR A 446 -23.01 -13.55 4.87
CA THR A 446 -23.60 -14.85 5.24
C THR A 446 -23.99 -15.73 4.07
N LYS A 447 -23.70 -15.31 2.81
CA LYS A 447 -24.12 -16.06 1.62
C LYS A 447 -22.92 -16.35 0.73
N ALA A 448 -22.82 -17.60 0.29
CA ALA A 448 -21.94 -17.99 -0.78
C ALA A 448 -22.48 -17.47 -2.13
N VAL A 449 -21.57 -17.27 -3.08
CA VAL A 449 -21.89 -16.89 -4.46
C VAL A 449 -21.25 -17.89 -5.40
N THR A 450 -22.06 -18.59 -6.18
CA THR A 450 -21.56 -19.48 -7.23
C THR A 450 -21.43 -18.73 -8.54
N ALA A 451 -20.29 -18.83 -9.21
CA ALA A 451 -20.04 -18.20 -10.50
C ALA A 451 -19.36 -19.15 -11.49
N THR A 452 -19.77 -19.05 -12.75
CA THR A 452 -19.01 -19.60 -13.88
C THR A 452 -17.93 -18.61 -14.28
N ILE A 453 -16.72 -19.07 -14.61
CA ILE A 453 -15.62 -18.22 -15.06
C ILE A 453 -15.43 -18.39 -16.56
N GLN A 454 -15.40 -17.27 -17.28
CA GLN A 454 -15.31 -17.22 -18.75
C GLN A 454 -14.19 -16.26 -19.17
N ALA A 455 -13.39 -16.66 -20.14
CA ALA A 455 -12.19 -15.93 -20.59
C ALA A 455 -12.28 -15.54 -22.09
N GLY A 456 -13.37 -14.88 -22.50
CA GLY A 456 -13.60 -14.54 -23.90
C GLY A 456 -13.58 -15.77 -24.80
N ASP A 457 -12.77 -15.73 -25.86
CA ASP A 457 -12.59 -16.84 -26.81
C ASP A 457 -11.52 -17.86 -26.37
N HIS A 458 -10.97 -17.73 -25.16
CA HIS A 458 -10.00 -18.66 -24.62
C HIS A 458 -10.67 -19.76 -23.83
N VAL A 459 -10.10 -20.97 -23.91
CA VAL A 459 -10.51 -22.12 -23.09
C VAL A 459 -9.73 -22.11 -21.80
N ILE A 460 -10.43 -22.20 -20.66
CA ILE A 460 -9.80 -22.43 -19.35
C ILE A 460 -9.54 -23.93 -19.22
N ARG A 461 -8.28 -24.32 -19.04
CA ARG A 461 -7.85 -25.72 -18.98
C ARG A 461 -7.87 -26.29 -17.56
N GLY A 462 -7.96 -25.42 -16.55
CA GLY A 462 -7.92 -25.74 -15.13
C GLY A 462 -7.09 -24.73 -14.36
N GLY A 463 -6.70 -25.07 -13.16
CA GLY A 463 -5.88 -24.19 -12.33
C GLY A 463 -6.03 -24.47 -10.84
N HIS A 464 -5.83 -23.40 -10.07
CA HIS A 464 -5.92 -23.45 -8.62
C HIS A 464 -6.67 -22.24 -8.05
N VAL A 465 -7.35 -22.48 -6.94
CA VAL A 465 -7.96 -21.43 -6.11
C VAL A 465 -7.25 -21.44 -4.76
N PHE A 466 -6.81 -20.28 -4.35
CA PHE A 466 -6.24 -20.00 -3.04
C PHE A 466 -7.25 -19.13 -2.30
N GLU A 467 -7.74 -19.60 -1.18
CA GLU A 467 -8.93 -19.02 -0.54
C GLU A 467 -8.76 -18.89 0.96
N ILE A 468 -9.15 -17.76 1.51
CA ILE A 468 -9.35 -17.56 2.94
C ILE A 468 -10.85 -17.34 3.15
N ALA A 469 -11.47 -18.21 3.93
CA ALA A 469 -12.85 -18.11 4.36
C ALA A 469 -12.91 -18.31 5.88
N ALA A 470 -13.45 -17.32 6.59
CA ALA A 470 -13.60 -17.38 8.03
C ALA A 470 -14.88 -16.63 8.44
N ASP A 471 -15.37 -16.89 9.65
CA ASP A 471 -16.43 -16.08 10.22
C ASP A 471 -15.94 -14.62 10.32
N PRO A 472 -16.69 -13.64 9.79
CA PRO A 472 -16.34 -12.21 9.84
C PRO A 472 -16.04 -11.68 11.25
N ALA A 473 -16.63 -12.26 12.28
CA ALA A 473 -16.42 -11.85 13.67
C ALA A 473 -15.17 -12.45 14.32
N VAL A 474 -14.49 -13.40 13.67
CA VAL A 474 -13.24 -13.97 14.20
C VAL A 474 -12.18 -12.88 14.25
N GLU A 475 -11.60 -12.66 15.42
CA GLU A 475 -10.51 -11.72 15.65
C GLU A 475 -9.18 -12.48 15.75
N LEU A 476 -8.17 -11.97 15.06
CA LEU A 476 -6.85 -12.54 15.03
C LEU A 476 -6.01 -12.00 16.21
N SER A 477 -5.30 -12.88 16.88
CA SER A 477 -4.41 -12.56 17.99
C SER A 477 -3.22 -13.51 18.02
N TYR A 478 -2.27 -13.27 18.87
CA TYR A 478 -1.12 -14.17 19.06
C TYR A 478 -1.53 -15.57 19.54
N LEU A 479 -2.72 -15.72 20.13
CA LEU A 479 -3.21 -17.01 20.64
C LEU A 479 -3.73 -17.93 19.52
N ASN A 480 -4.21 -17.37 18.42
CA ASN A 480 -4.85 -18.12 17.34
C ASN A 480 -4.27 -17.86 15.94
N SER A 481 -3.25 -17.03 15.83
CA SER A 481 -2.67 -16.60 14.54
C SER A 481 -2.16 -17.75 13.66
N GLY A 482 -1.81 -18.87 14.25
CA GLY A 482 -1.42 -20.09 13.53
C GLY A 482 -2.58 -20.97 13.08
N GLU A 483 -3.84 -20.67 13.47
CA GLU A 483 -4.99 -21.56 13.29
C GLU A 483 -6.09 -20.96 12.40
N VAL A 484 -6.32 -19.65 12.52
CA VAL A 484 -7.41 -18.97 11.81
C VAL A 484 -6.90 -18.22 10.57
N MET A 485 -7.81 -17.92 9.65
CA MET A 485 -7.54 -17.13 8.42
C MET A 485 -6.38 -17.71 7.58
N LYS A 486 -6.31 -19.02 7.49
CA LYS A 486 -5.32 -19.72 6.66
C LYS A 486 -5.76 -19.75 5.21
N THR A 487 -4.81 -19.58 4.31
CA THR A 487 -5.04 -19.84 2.90
C THR A 487 -5.16 -21.33 2.65
N VAL A 488 -6.23 -21.76 1.99
CA VAL A 488 -6.45 -23.12 1.53
C VAL A 488 -6.33 -23.16 0.02
N GLN A 489 -5.49 -24.04 -0.51
CA GLN A 489 -5.39 -24.29 -1.94
C GLN A 489 -6.34 -25.41 -2.34
N LYS A 490 -7.08 -25.20 -3.42
CA LYS A 490 -8.00 -26.18 -4.02
C LYS A 490 -7.81 -26.23 -5.53
N PRO A 491 -7.99 -27.37 -6.19
CA PRO A 491 -7.98 -27.43 -7.66
C PRO A 491 -9.20 -26.71 -8.24
N PHE A 492 -9.00 -26.02 -9.35
CA PHE A 492 -10.07 -25.49 -10.18
C PHE A 492 -10.30 -26.45 -11.35
N THR A 493 -11.52 -26.94 -11.51
CA THR A 493 -11.86 -28.01 -12.43
C THR A 493 -12.44 -27.49 -13.77
N SER A 494 -12.56 -28.37 -14.75
CA SER A 494 -12.96 -28.06 -16.11
C SER A 494 -14.45 -27.70 -16.29
N ASP A 495 -15.27 -27.80 -15.26
CA ASP A 495 -16.66 -27.31 -15.27
C ASP A 495 -16.75 -25.79 -15.20
N HIS A 496 -15.61 -25.13 -14.91
CA HIS A 496 -15.44 -23.68 -14.85
C HIS A 496 -16.34 -22.97 -13.81
N VAL A 497 -16.86 -23.71 -12.84
CA VAL A 497 -17.74 -23.20 -11.78
C VAL A 497 -17.00 -23.16 -10.46
N TRP A 498 -17.16 -22.07 -9.72
CA TRP A 498 -16.65 -21.95 -8.37
C TRP A 498 -17.69 -21.36 -7.43
N GLU A 499 -17.80 -21.94 -6.24
CA GLU A 499 -18.58 -21.37 -5.15
C GLU A 499 -17.63 -20.59 -4.23
N PHE A 500 -17.79 -19.26 -4.20
CA PHE A 500 -17.09 -18.37 -3.30
C PHE A 500 -17.83 -18.35 -1.96
N PRO A 501 -17.25 -18.91 -0.88
CA PRO A 501 -17.91 -18.92 0.42
C PRO A 501 -18.30 -17.53 0.90
N ALA A 502 -19.26 -17.44 1.83
CA ALA A 502 -19.60 -16.19 2.49
C ALA A 502 -18.35 -15.53 3.08
N ALA A 503 -18.24 -14.21 2.93
CA ALA A 503 -17.12 -13.43 3.46
C ALA A 503 -15.72 -13.98 3.11
N SER A 504 -15.56 -14.59 1.93
CA SER A 504 -14.27 -15.12 1.50
C SER A 504 -13.46 -14.13 0.69
N VAL A 505 -12.15 -14.34 0.68
CA VAL A 505 -11.19 -13.70 -0.22
C VAL A 505 -10.45 -14.78 -0.96
N SER A 506 -10.49 -14.74 -2.28
CA SER A 506 -9.91 -15.78 -3.14
C SER A 506 -8.98 -15.17 -4.18
N ALA A 507 -7.90 -15.86 -4.46
CA ALA A 507 -7.05 -15.64 -5.63
C ALA A 507 -7.09 -16.90 -6.49
N LEU A 508 -7.37 -16.73 -7.78
CA LEU A 508 -7.42 -17.83 -8.73
C LEU A 508 -6.25 -17.71 -9.71
N GLU A 509 -5.62 -18.83 -10.00
CA GLU A 509 -4.64 -19.01 -11.08
C GLU A 509 -5.22 -19.99 -12.08
N LEU A 510 -5.56 -19.50 -13.28
CA LEU A 510 -6.26 -20.27 -14.31
C LEU A 510 -5.42 -20.34 -15.58
N GLU A 511 -5.12 -21.53 -16.04
CA GLU A 511 -4.44 -21.76 -17.31
C GLU A 511 -5.42 -21.58 -18.47
N ILE A 512 -5.05 -20.73 -19.43
CA ILE A 512 -5.83 -20.50 -20.64
C ILE A 512 -5.08 -20.93 -21.89
N GLY A 513 -5.85 -21.30 -22.93
CA GLY A 513 -5.31 -21.60 -24.25
C GLY A 513 -6.28 -21.13 -25.34
N THR A 514 -5.79 -21.07 -26.56
CA THR A 514 -6.67 -20.90 -27.73
C THR A 514 -7.55 -22.13 -27.90
N ALA A 515 -8.81 -21.93 -28.28
CA ALA A 515 -9.76 -22.99 -28.61
C ALA A 515 -9.28 -23.84 -29.77
#